data_d67470632bb98a58feb574ccabd095ae
#
_entry.id   d67470632bb98a58feb574ccabd095ae
#
_cell.length_a   1.000
_cell.length_b   1.000
_cell.length_c   1.000
_cell.angle_alpha   90.00
_cell.angle_beta   90.00
_cell.angle_gamma   90.00
#
_symmetry.space_group_name_H-M   'P 1'
#
loop_
_entity.id
_entity.type
_entity.pdbx_description
1 polymer ?
#
loop_
_entity_poly.entity_id
_entity_poly.type
_entity_poly.pdbx_seq_one_letter_code
_entity_poly.pdbx_strand_id
1 'polypeptide(L)'
;MKRFLFISVLVFLVAMIWESVREREDATPLPQKLERAMRLTRMCEYHDDDYDYTIRYPAFFEQTADSLLDKGCSRFSFWQNSTEVVQTAFVEPNADSLTLEQAMAKYASELHATEQQKGDDFFILSGHIHTDEGHITSRRFYAKFVKHRKLWFVQTLAYPEDCERAIQRLIHEIDNWKVWQ
;
A
#
# COMPACT_ATOMS: atom_id res chain seq x y z
N MET A 1 10.11 -48.48 -26.99
CA MET A 1 10.28 -48.48 -25.52
C MET A 1 11.28 -47.44 -25.00
N LYS A 2 12.54 -47.40 -25.47
CA LYS A 2 13.58 -46.45 -24.95
C LYS A 2 13.22 -44.97 -25.06
N ARG A 3 12.53 -44.55 -26.14
CA ARG A 3 12.11 -43.12 -26.32
C ARG A 3 10.99 -42.69 -25.34
N PHE A 4 10.06 -43.57 -25.02
CA PHE A 4 9.01 -43.34 -24.04
C PHE A 4 9.56 -43.16 -22.62
N LEU A 5 10.52 -44.02 -22.25
CA LEU A 5 11.19 -43.96 -20.95
C LEU A 5 11.95 -42.64 -20.80
N PHE A 6 12.64 -42.17 -21.85
CA PHE A 6 13.40 -40.91 -21.83
C PHE A 6 12.47 -39.70 -21.68
N ILE A 7 11.33 -39.67 -22.37
CA ILE A 7 10.33 -38.59 -22.24
C ILE A 7 9.74 -38.56 -20.84
N SER A 8 9.42 -39.74 -20.28
CA SER A 8 8.86 -39.85 -18.92
C SER A 8 9.83 -39.34 -17.85
N VAL A 9 11.12 -39.67 -17.97
CA VAL A 9 12.19 -39.16 -17.07
C VAL A 9 12.35 -37.66 -17.21
N LEU A 10 12.31 -37.11 -18.42
CA LEU A 10 12.44 -35.66 -18.67
C LEU A 10 11.25 -34.90 -18.04
N VAL A 11 10.02 -35.39 -18.23
CA VAL A 11 8.82 -34.78 -17.62
C VAL A 11 8.90 -34.80 -16.09
N PHE A 12 9.36 -35.92 -15.51
CA PHE A 12 9.54 -36.04 -14.06
C PHE A 12 10.59 -35.06 -13.53
N LEU A 13 11.73 -34.91 -14.21
CA LEU A 13 12.78 -33.95 -13.85
C LEU A 13 12.28 -32.50 -13.93
N VAL A 14 11.52 -32.16 -14.96
CA VAL A 14 10.91 -30.82 -15.11
C VAL A 14 9.91 -30.57 -13.98
N ALA A 15 9.08 -31.56 -13.64
CA ALA A 15 8.13 -31.45 -12.52
C ALA A 15 8.84 -31.26 -11.17
N MET A 16 9.91 -32.02 -10.90
CA MET A 16 10.71 -31.87 -9.68
C MET A 16 11.40 -30.48 -9.59
N ILE A 17 11.93 -30.00 -10.71
CA ILE A 17 12.55 -28.65 -10.76
C ILE A 17 11.47 -27.61 -10.51
N TRP A 18 10.30 -27.73 -11.12
CA TRP A 18 9.17 -26.82 -10.93
C TRP A 18 8.71 -26.78 -9.47
N GLU A 19 8.55 -27.93 -8.85
CA GLU A 19 8.16 -28.04 -7.45
C GLU A 19 9.21 -27.42 -6.50
N SER A 20 10.49 -27.72 -6.75
CA SER A 20 11.60 -27.12 -5.98
C SER A 20 11.69 -25.60 -6.14
N VAL A 21 11.40 -25.05 -7.32
CA VAL A 21 11.35 -23.58 -7.54
C VAL A 21 10.15 -22.98 -6.82
N ARG A 22 8.99 -23.61 -6.89
CA ARG A 22 7.76 -23.18 -6.21
C ARG A 22 7.94 -23.18 -4.69
N GLU A 23 8.50 -24.24 -4.10
CA GLU A 23 8.78 -24.30 -2.66
C GLU A 23 9.75 -23.19 -2.21
N ARG A 24 10.76 -22.87 -3.02
CA ARG A 24 11.70 -21.76 -2.74
C ARG A 24 11.00 -20.40 -2.81
N GLU A 25 10.11 -20.21 -3.76
CA GLU A 25 9.32 -18.98 -3.86
C GLU A 25 8.38 -18.82 -2.67
N ASP A 26 7.71 -19.90 -2.25
CA ASP A 26 6.83 -19.88 -1.09
C ASP A 26 7.58 -19.65 0.22
N ALA A 27 8.82 -20.13 0.33
CA ALA A 27 9.68 -19.93 1.50
C ALA A 27 10.34 -18.54 1.56
N THR A 28 10.29 -17.75 0.49
CA THR A 28 10.92 -16.43 0.47
C THR A 28 10.13 -15.45 1.37
N PRO A 29 10.76 -14.76 2.33
CA PRO A 29 10.07 -13.80 3.20
C PRO A 29 9.40 -12.66 2.41
N LEU A 30 8.26 -12.19 2.93
CA LEU A 30 7.49 -11.10 2.32
C LEU A 30 8.34 -9.87 1.97
N PRO A 31 9.21 -9.34 2.85
CA PRO A 31 10.02 -8.16 2.53
C PRO A 31 10.88 -8.34 1.27
N GLN A 32 11.49 -9.51 1.09
CA GLN A 32 12.33 -9.79 -0.07
C GLN A 32 11.53 -9.93 -1.37
N LYS A 33 10.36 -10.59 -1.30
CA LYS A 33 9.46 -10.69 -2.47
C LYS A 33 8.95 -9.31 -2.86
N LEU A 34 8.52 -8.53 -1.88
CA LEU A 34 8.01 -7.19 -2.09
C LEU A 34 9.10 -6.26 -2.66
N GLU A 35 10.31 -6.28 -2.11
CA GLU A 35 11.45 -5.49 -2.63
C GLU A 35 11.75 -5.85 -4.09
N ARG A 36 11.77 -7.13 -4.43
CA ARG A 36 11.98 -7.60 -5.80
C ARG A 36 10.86 -7.13 -6.73
N ALA A 37 9.60 -7.30 -6.32
CA ALA A 37 8.44 -6.87 -7.08
C ALA A 37 8.45 -5.36 -7.29
N MET A 38 8.66 -4.56 -6.25
CA MET A 38 8.73 -3.11 -6.31
C MET A 38 9.84 -2.58 -7.22
N ARG A 39 10.98 -3.24 -7.27
CA ARG A 39 12.10 -2.86 -8.14
C ARG A 39 11.79 -3.05 -9.63
N LEU A 40 11.03 -4.09 -9.97
CA LEU A 40 10.77 -4.49 -11.37
C LEU A 40 9.43 -3.96 -11.91
N THR A 41 8.52 -3.54 -11.03
CA THR A 41 7.18 -3.16 -11.43
C THR A 41 7.13 -1.76 -12.06
N ARG A 42 6.17 -1.58 -12.97
CA ARG A 42 5.70 -0.25 -13.36
C ARG A 42 4.71 0.28 -12.34
N MET A 43 4.63 1.60 -12.20
CA MET A 43 3.52 2.25 -11.51
C MET A 43 2.36 2.44 -12.50
N CYS A 44 1.18 2.05 -12.07
CA CYS A 44 -0.09 2.34 -12.74
C CYS A 44 -0.69 3.62 -12.16
N GLU A 45 -1.59 4.24 -12.88
CA GLU A 45 -2.35 5.40 -12.43
C GLU A 45 -3.82 5.01 -12.29
N TYR A 46 -4.45 5.46 -11.22
CA TYR A 46 -5.87 5.40 -10.98
C TYR A 46 -6.38 6.83 -10.89
N HIS A 47 -7.46 7.12 -11.60
CA HIS A 47 -8.14 8.39 -11.59
C HIS A 47 -9.54 8.21 -10.99
N ASP A 48 -9.87 9.04 -10.01
CA ASP A 48 -11.22 9.10 -9.43
C ASP A 48 -12.00 10.22 -10.12
N ASP A 49 -13.05 9.83 -10.85
CA ASP A 49 -13.87 10.75 -11.67
C ASP A 49 -14.79 11.64 -10.79
N ASP A 50 -15.10 11.23 -9.57
CA ASP A 50 -16.01 11.97 -8.69
C ASP A 50 -15.36 13.18 -8.03
N TYR A 51 -14.09 13.05 -7.67
CA TYR A 51 -13.33 14.08 -6.96
C TYR A 51 -12.10 14.57 -7.73
N ASP A 52 -11.89 14.08 -8.97
CA ASP A 52 -10.84 14.53 -9.88
C ASP A 52 -9.44 14.46 -9.25
N TYR A 53 -9.10 13.32 -8.61
CA TYR A 53 -7.76 13.06 -8.12
C TYR A 53 -7.14 11.84 -8.79
N THR A 54 -5.81 11.84 -8.89
CA THR A 54 -5.05 10.71 -9.44
C THR A 54 -4.04 10.23 -8.41
N ILE A 55 -3.92 8.91 -8.29
CA ILE A 55 -2.87 8.27 -7.48
C ILE A 55 -2.08 7.27 -8.32
N ARG A 56 -0.87 6.96 -7.87
CA ARG A 56 -0.02 5.95 -8.49
C ARG A 56 0.13 4.74 -7.58
N TYR A 57 0.01 3.55 -8.16
CA TYR A 57 0.11 2.29 -7.42
C TYR A 57 0.92 1.25 -8.20
N PRO A 58 1.55 0.26 -7.54
CA PRO A 58 2.32 -0.79 -8.20
C PRO A 58 1.42 -1.70 -9.04
N ALA A 59 1.82 -2.02 -10.27
CA ALA A 59 1.00 -2.83 -11.18
C ALA A 59 0.68 -4.25 -10.70
N PHE A 60 1.36 -4.74 -9.67
CA PHE A 60 1.08 -6.05 -9.05
C PHE A 60 0.14 -5.96 -7.83
N PHE A 61 -0.29 -4.76 -7.43
CA PHE A 61 -1.34 -4.61 -6.42
C PHE A 61 -2.69 -4.90 -7.08
N GLU A 62 -3.54 -5.59 -6.35
CA GLU A 62 -4.92 -5.85 -6.73
C GLU A 62 -5.79 -4.67 -6.32
N GLN A 63 -6.56 -4.13 -7.27
CA GLN A 63 -7.54 -3.10 -6.99
C GLN A 63 -8.81 -3.72 -6.46
N THR A 64 -9.34 -3.21 -5.35
CA THR A 64 -10.69 -3.49 -4.91
C THR A 64 -11.68 -2.81 -5.86
N ALA A 65 -12.72 -3.53 -6.30
CA ALA A 65 -13.73 -2.97 -7.19
C ALA A 65 -14.42 -1.75 -6.56
N ASP A 66 -14.54 -0.66 -7.31
CA ASP A 66 -15.11 0.62 -6.83
C ASP A 66 -16.55 0.45 -6.31
N SER A 67 -17.30 -0.53 -6.87
CA SER A 67 -18.66 -0.87 -6.41
C SER A 67 -18.73 -1.42 -4.97
N LEU A 68 -17.60 -1.78 -4.38
CA LEU A 68 -17.48 -2.28 -3.01
C LEU A 68 -16.95 -1.21 -2.04
N LEU A 69 -16.65 -0.02 -2.54
CA LEU A 69 -16.08 1.08 -1.79
C LEU A 69 -17.05 2.27 -1.75
N ASP A 70 -16.86 3.11 -0.74
CA ASP A 70 -17.56 4.39 -0.68
C ASP A 70 -17.08 5.32 -1.79
N LYS A 71 -17.93 6.26 -2.19
CA LYS A 71 -17.63 7.27 -3.20
C LYS A 71 -16.39 8.08 -2.83
N GLY A 72 -15.44 8.21 -3.77
CA GLY A 72 -14.17 8.88 -3.55
C GLY A 72 -13.15 8.05 -2.78
N CYS A 73 -13.40 6.74 -2.60
CA CYS A 73 -12.48 5.78 -2.02
C CYS A 73 -11.88 4.88 -3.08
N SER A 74 -10.58 4.62 -2.98
CA SER A 74 -9.88 3.59 -3.77
C SER A 74 -8.96 2.78 -2.88
N ARG A 75 -8.84 1.49 -3.17
CA ARG A 75 -8.02 0.56 -2.38
C ARG A 75 -7.25 -0.38 -3.29
N PHE A 76 -5.97 -0.52 -3.02
CA PHE A 76 -5.02 -1.39 -3.72
C PHE A 76 -4.27 -2.20 -2.68
N SER A 77 -4.13 -3.50 -2.89
CA SER A 77 -3.47 -4.36 -1.91
C SER A 77 -2.59 -5.43 -2.55
N PHE A 78 -1.61 -5.87 -1.79
CA PHE A 78 -0.77 -7.02 -2.10
C PHE A 78 -0.78 -7.98 -0.91
N TRP A 79 -1.11 -9.24 -1.17
CA TRP A 79 -1.23 -10.28 -0.17
C TRP A 79 -0.15 -11.34 -0.31
N GLN A 80 0.38 -11.78 0.82
CA GLN A 80 1.19 -12.99 0.94
C GLN A 80 1.07 -13.59 2.34
N ASN A 81 0.75 -14.89 2.42
CA ASN A 81 0.75 -15.65 3.69
C ASN A 81 0.00 -14.94 4.83
N SER A 82 -1.22 -14.50 4.60
CA SER A 82 -2.06 -13.76 5.56
C SER A 82 -1.55 -12.37 5.93
N THR A 83 -0.51 -11.87 5.27
CA THR A 83 0.01 -10.53 5.47
C THR A 83 -0.31 -9.66 4.27
N GLU A 84 -0.80 -8.46 4.54
CA GLU A 84 -1.26 -7.50 3.54
C GLU A 84 -0.47 -6.21 3.60
N VAL A 85 -0.12 -5.66 2.42
CA VAL A 85 0.29 -4.26 2.23
C VAL A 85 -0.83 -3.56 1.51
N VAL A 86 -1.35 -2.48 2.08
CA VAL A 86 -2.54 -1.77 1.59
C VAL A 86 -2.22 -0.32 1.32
N GLN A 87 -2.55 0.14 0.13
CA GLN A 87 -2.61 1.55 -0.23
C GLN A 87 -4.08 1.93 -0.40
N THR A 88 -4.51 3.00 0.28
CA THR A 88 -5.87 3.52 0.15
C THR A 88 -5.81 5.01 -0.13
N ALA A 89 -6.70 5.51 -0.97
CA ALA A 89 -6.96 6.93 -1.06
C ALA A 89 -8.45 7.18 -0.86
N PHE A 90 -8.78 8.28 -0.20
CA PHE A 90 -10.18 8.66 0.05
C PHE A 90 -10.31 10.17 0.21
N VAL A 91 -11.54 10.64 0.07
CA VAL A 91 -11.90 12.04 0.25
C VAL A 91 -12.90 12.17 1.39
N GLU A 92 -12.62 13.07 2.32
CA GLU A 92 -13.52 13.35 3.42
C GLU A 92 -13.81 14.85 3.57
N PRO A 93 -15.02 15.24 4.01
CA PRO A 93 -15.35 16.64 4.25
C PRO A 93 -14.64 17.18 5.50
N ASN A 94 -14.09 18.39 5.41
CA ASN A 94 -13.64 19.15 6.57
C ASN A 94 -14.86 19.84 7.25
N ALA A 95 -15.75 19.02 7.81
CA ALA A 95 -17.02 19.49 8.38
C ALA A 95 -16.80 20.49 9.52
N ASP A 96 -15.78 20.29 10.34
CA ASP A 96 -15.43 21.15 11.48
C ASP A 96 -14.65 22.40 11.06
N SER A 97 -14.40 22.59 9.76
CA SER A 97 -13.61 23.71 9.22
C SER A 97 -12.22 23.86 9.87
N LEU A 98 -11.60 22.74 10.21
CA LEU A 98 -10.30 22.71 10.87
C LEU A 98 -9.21 23.38 10.02
N THR A 99 -8.32 24.11 10.69
CA THR A 99 -7.05 24.52 10.06
C THR A 99 -6.15 23.33 9.84
N LEU A 100 -5.04 23.52 9.09
CA LEU A 100 -4.07 22.44 8.85
C LEU A 100 -3.47 21.94 10.17
N GLU A 101 -3.12 22.84 11.07
CA GLU A 101 -2.54 22.52 12.38
C GLU A 101 -3.53 21.79 13.29
N GLN A 102 -4.77 22.25 13.32
CA GLN A 102 -5.82 21.60 14.13
C GLN A 102 -6.12 20.19 13.65
N ALA A 103 -6.23 20.01 12.33
CA ALA A 103 -6.43 18.69 11.74
C ALA A 103 -5.23 17.76 12.00
N MET A 104 -4.01 18.26 11.78
CA MET A 104 -2.79 17.49 12.06
C MET A 104 -2.75 17.03 13.52
N ALA A 105 -3.01 17.92 14.48
CA ALA A 105 -3.01 17.57 15.90
C ALA A 105 -4.12 16.55 16.24
N LYS A 106 -5.33 16.71 15.67
CA LYS A 106 -6.45 15.78 15.84
C LYS A 106 -6.09 14.40 15.32
N TYR A 107 -5.75 14.28 14.05
CA TYR A 107 -5.43 12.98 13.43
C TYR A 107 -4.16 12.35 14.00
N ALA A 108 -3.15 13.14 14.38
CA ALA A 108 -1.97 12.61 15.07
C ALA A 108 -2.32 11.94 16.40
N SER A 109 -3.25 12.53 17.15
CA SER A 109 -3.74 11.94 18.41
C SER A 109 -4.60 10.69 18.16
N GLU A 110 -5.51 10.73 17.18
CA GLU A 110 -6.41 9.61 16.86
C GLU A 110 -5.65 8.40 16.30
N LEU A 111 -4.63 8.64 15.46
CA LEU A 111 -3.81 7.60 14.85
C LEU A 111 -2.60 7.19 15.69
N HIS A 112 -2.38 7.83 16.84
CA HIS A 112 -1.18 7.65 17.67
C HIS A 112 0.11 7.84 16.87
N ALA A 113 0.14 8.87 15.99
CA ALA A 113 1.28 9.12 15.13
C ALA A 113 2.54 9.49 15.92
N THR A 114 3.66 8.83 15.62
CA THR A 114 4.95 9.07 16.26
C THR A 114 5.80 10.08 15.48
N GLU A 115 5.53 10.24 14.19
CA GLU A 115 6.23 11.15 13.29
C GLU A 115 5.22 12.05 12.58
N GLN A 116 5.56 13.33 12.44
CA GLN A 116 4.69 14.33 11.84
C GLN A 116 5.52 15.27 10.97
N GLN A 117 5.02 15.55 9.78
CA GLN A 117 5.60 16.54 8.87
C GLN A 117 4.49 17.44 8.35
N LYS A 118 4.75 18.76 8.25
CA LYS A 118 3.80 19.74 7.71
C LYS A 118 4.39 20.47 6.51
N GLY A 119 3.59 20.63 5.45
CA GLY A 119 3.82 21.51 4.31
C GLY A 119 2.87 22.70 4.33
N ASP A 120 2.71 23.36 3.18
CA ASP A 120 1.86 24.54 3.04
C ASP A 120 0.36 24.18 3.03
N ASP A 121 0.00 23.10 2.33
CA ASP A 121 -1.38 22.64 2.13
C ASP A 121 -1.59 21.17 2.55
N PHE A 122 -0.58 20.53 3.13
CA PHE A 122 -0.61 19.14 3.54
C PHE A 122 0.08 18.88 4.88
N PHE A 123 -0.22 17.74 5.44
CA PHE A 123 0.60 17.13 6.48
C PHE A 123 0.73 15.63 6.26
N ILE A 124 1.78 15.06 6.84
CA ILE A 124 2.08 13.63 6.80
C ILE A 124 2.17 13.13 8.24
N LEU A 125 1.56 11.98 8.49
CA LEU A 125 1.61 11.28 9.76
C LEU A 125 2.12 9.86 9.53
N SER A 126 2.99 9.38 10.40
CA SER A 126 3.41 7.97 10.40
C SER A 126 3.55 7.43 11.81
N GLY A 127 3.49 6.11 11.94
CA GLY A 127 3.58 5.45 13.23
C GLY A 127 3.20 3.97 13.15
N HIS A 128 3.09 3.34 14.32
CA HIS A 128 2.58 1.99 14.43
C HIS A 128 1.05 1.98 14.44
N ILE A 129 0.48 0.93 13.85
CA ILE A 129 -0.96 0.69 13.94
C ILE A 129 -1.23 0.08 15.32
N HIS A 130 -2.22 0.64 16.02
CA HIS A 130 -2.67 0.14 17.31
C HIS A 130 -3.93 -0.71 17.13
N THR A 131 -4.12 -1.70 18.01
CA THR A 131 -5.39 -2.42 18.13
C THR A 131 -6.42 -1.55 18.83
N ASP A 132 -7.70 -1.93 18.81
CA ASP A 132 -8.77 -1.25 19.53
C ASP A 132 -8.53 -1.21 21.05
N GLU A 133 -7.74 -2.15 21.58
CA GLU A 133 -7.31 -2.21 22.98
C GLU A 133 -6.08 -1.33 23.27
N GLY A 134 -5.53 -0.64 22.24
CA GLY A 134 -4.36 0.24 22.36
C GLY A 134 -3.01 -0.48 22.31
N HIS A 135 -2.95 -1.77 21.99
CA HIS A 135 -1.68 -2.48 21.84
C HIS A 135 -1.01 -2.14 20.50
N ILE A 136 0.30 -1.91 20.54
CA ILE A 136 1.11 -1.67 19.34
C ILE A 136 1.23 -2.97 18.55
N THR A 137 0.95 -2.91 17.26
CA THR A 137 1.15 -4.02 16.33
C THR A 137 2.52 -3.94 15.65
N SER A 138 2.94 -5.02 14.98
CA SER A 138 4.12 -5.02 14.09
C SER A 138 3.83 -4.39 12.71
N ARG A 139 2.74 -3.64 12.59
CA ARG A 139 2.35 -2.92 11.37
C ARG A 139 2.54 -1.43 11.56
N ARG A 140 2.94 -0.77 10.49
CA ARG A 140 3.06 0.68 10.42
C ARG A 140 2.05 1.26 9.45
N PHE A 141 1.77 2.53 9.63
CA PHE A 141 1.06 3.33 8.65
C PHE A 141 1.90 4.54 8.22
N TYR A 142 1.61 5.01 7.02
CA TYR A 142 2.09 6.26 6.45
C TYR A 142 0.90 6.94 5.78
N ALA A 143 0.58 8.16 6.16
CA ALA A 143 -0.62 8.85 5.68
C ALA A 143 -0.31 10.31 5.33
N LYS A 144 -0.68 10.73 4.12
CA LYS A 144 -0.63 12.12 3.66
C LYS A 144 -2.03 12.68 3.53
N PHE A 145 -2.25 13.80 4.16
CA PHE A 145 -3.48 14.58 4.13
C PHE A 145 -3.25 15.86 3.37
N VAL A 146 -3.98 16.09 2.29
CA VAL A 146 -3.90 17.31 1.48
C VAL A 146 -5.22 18.06 1.63
N LYS A 147 -5.14 19.33 2.06
CA LYS A 147 -6.31 20.18 2.25
C LYS A 147 -6.64 20.94 0.97
N HIS A 148 -7.87 20.78 0.49
CA HIS A 148 -8.37 21.63 -0.57
C HIS A 148 -9.80 22.10 -0.29
N ARG A 149 -10.00 23.39 -0.20
CA ARG A 149 -11.29 24.00 0.12
C ARG A 149 -11.85 23.45 1.43
N LYS A 150 -12.97 22.73 1.36
CA LYS A 150 -13.65 22.08 2.47
C LYS A 150 -13.49 20.56 2.50
N LEU A 151 -12.45 20.05 1.80
CA LEU A 151 -12.18 18.62 1.70
C LEU A 151 -10.75 18.32 2.15
N TRP A 152 -10.60 17.12 2.69
CA TRP A 152 -9.32 16.44 2.88
C TRP A 152 -9.21 15.33 1.84
N PHE A 153 -8.12 15.33 1.09
CA PHE A 153 -7.72 14.23 0.25
C PHE A 153 -6.65 13.46 1.00
N VAL A 154 -6.90 12.20 1.24
CA VAL A 154 -6.04 11.38 2.09
C VAL A 154 -5.52 10.21 1.30
N GLN A 155 -4.22 10.00 1.33
CA GLN A 155 -3.60 8.79 0.82
C GLN A 155 -2.85 8.09 1.94
N THR A 156 -3.15 6.81 2.15
CA THR A 156 -2.56 6.01 3.23
C THR A 156 -1.86 4.78 2.70
N LEU A 157 -0.90 4.30 3.45
CA LEU A 157 -0.21 3.04 3.26
C LEU A 157 -0.12 2.32 4.60
N ALA A 158 -0.59 1.07 4.66
CA ALA A 158 -0.48 0.21 5.82
C ALA A 158 0.36 -1.03 5.46
N TYR A 159 1.38 -1.33 6.24
CA TYR A 159 2.38 -2.35 5.91
C TYR A 159 3.02 -2.97 7.15
N PRO A 160 3.58 -4.19 7.06
CA PRO A 160 4.43 -4.76 8.10
C PRO A 160 5.72 -3.93 8.27
N GLU A 161 6.17 -3.73 9.49
CA GLU A 161 7.35 -2.93 9.81
C GLU A 161 8.62 -3.41 9.07
N ASP A 162 8.80 -4.72 8.94
CA ASP A 162 9.92 -5.32 8.22
C ASP A 162 9.91 -5.08 6.71
N CYS A 163 8.78 -4.62 6.15
CA CYS A 163 8.63 -4.24 4.74
C CYS A 163 8.98 -2.78 4.44
N GLU A 164 9.29 -1.95 5.42
CA GLU A 164 9.51 -0.50 5.25
C GLU A 164 10.52 -0.18 4.14
N ARG A 165 11.64 -0.90 4.09
CA ARG A 165 12.64 -0.73 3.03
C ARG A 165 12.09 -1.06 1.64
N ALA A 166 11.29 -2.12 1.54
CA ALA A 166 10.75 -2.60 0.28
C ALA A 166 9.75 -1.62 -0.35
N ILE A 167 9.03 -0.83 0.48
CA ILE A 167 7.97 0.08 0.04
C ILE A 167 8.42 1.54 -0.10
N GLN A 168 9.71 1.85 0.04
CA GLN A 168 10.23 3.23 -0.02
C GLN A 168 9.83 3.96 -1.31
N ARG A 169 9.79 3.24 -2.45
CA ARG A 169 9.33 3.83 -3.71
C ARG A 169 7.86 4.28 -3.63
N LEU A 170 7.02 3.52 -2.94
CA LEU A 170 5.61 3.86 -2.78
C LEU A 170 5.42 5.03 -1.82
N ILE A 171 6.20 5.08 -0.73
CA ILE A 171 6.25 6.24 0.16
C ILE A 171 6.64 7.50 -0.63
N HIS A 172 7.66 7.40 -1.49
CA HIS A 172 8.08 8.52 -2.34
C HIS A 172 6.98 9.00 -3.31
N GLU A 173 6.17 8.09 -3.87
CA GLU A 173 5.02 8.47 -4.71
C GLU A 173 3.97 9.23 -3.87
N ILE A 174 3.72 8.81 -2.63
CA ILE A 174 2.81 9.49 -1.70
C ILE A 174 3.35 10.87 -1.32
N ASP A 175 4.65 11.01 -1.02
CA ASP A 175 5.28 12.28 -0.69
C ASP A 175 5.13 13.31 -1.82
N ASN A 176 5.31 12.86 -3.06
CA ASN A 176 5.20 13.70 -4.23
C ASN A 176 3.77 13.85 -4.76
N TRP A 177 2.81 13.17 -4.15
CA TRP A 177 1.42 13.25 -4.56
C TRP A 177 0.87 14.67 -4.43
N LYS A 178 0.34 15.14 -5.55
CA LYS A 178 -0.39 16.42 -5.65
C LYS A 178 -1.78 16.12 -6.17
N VAL A 179 -2.77 16.58 -5.48
CA VAL A 179 -4.17 16.37 -5.84
C VAL A 179 -4.55 17.18 -7.08
N TRP A 180 -3.90 18.35 -7.28
CA TRP A 180 -4.04 19.18 -8.47
C TRP A 180 -2.71 19.42 -9.14
N GLN A 181 -2.72 19.36 -10.44
CA GLN A 181 -1.64 19.86 -11.32
C GLN A 181 -2.08 21.15 -11.99
#